data_3cb27bb015aaaacc489071a6c9e111db
#
_entry.id   3cb27bb015aaaacc489071a6c9e111db
#
_cell.length_a   1.000
_cell.length_b   1.000
_cell.length_c   1.000
_cell.angle_alpha   90.00
_cell.angle_beta   90.00
_cell.angle_gamma   90.00
#
_symmetry.space_group_name_H-M   'P 1'
#
loop_
_entity.id
_entity.type
_entity.pdbx_description
1 polymer ?
#
loop_
_entity_poly.entity_id
_entity_poly.type
_entity_poly.pdbx_seq_one_letter_code
_entity_poly.pdbx_strand_id
1 'polypeptide(L)'
;SWYTLLARQQGLLIPNTWDTELSPISFDGMFETAGGYMPWFGQVKEKEGYIAICETPWDAGYYAVHPAKGPYTHVGAYFLPSLGKMDYRRVLRYTFETDCDYNRLCKIYRQYVKETGKLRTLKEKAAAVPSVDDLVGCAFVHTGIKTVVQPDSEFYDSQAPEKNNRLVSFRERAELIRELKKMGVEKLYLHLDGWAQPGYDNQHPDYLPACKEAGGWEGMKDLADTLHEAGYLFGIHDQYRDYYRAAPSFDENYA
;
A
#
# COMPACT_ATOMS: atom_id res chain seq x y z
N SER A 1 -23.08 -3.48 -19.31
CA SER A 1 -21.88 -2.89 -18.70
C SER A 1 -20.63 -3.69 -19.09
N TRP A 2 -19.51 -3.00 -19.21
CA TRP A 2 -18.21 -3.64 -19.46
C TRP A 2 -17.18 -2.92 -18.58
N TYR A 3 -16.44 -3.68 -17.76
CA TYR A 3 -15.46 -3.14 -16.83
C TYR A 3 -14.35 -4.13 -16.51
N THR A 4 -13.22 -3.59 -16.09
CA THR A 4 -12.06 -4.35 -15.59
C THR A 4 -11.96 -4.18 -14.08
N LEU A 5 -11.60 -5.26 -13.39
CA LEU A 5 -11.33 -5.30 -11.96
C LEU A 5 -9.86 -5.58 -11.70
N LEU A 6 -9.27 -4.77 -10.85
CA LEU A 6 -7.91 -4.97 -10.33
C LEU A 6 -7.98 -5.08 -8.81
N ALA A 7 -7.29 -6.06 -8.25
CA ALA A 7 -7.17 -6.25 -6.80
C ALA A 7 -6.14 -5.26 -6.21
N ARG A 8 -6.27 -3.98 -6.58
CA ARG A 8 -5.38 -2.89 -6.16
C ARG A 8 -6.00 -2.15 -4.98
N GLN A 9 -5.22 -1.95 -3.91
CA GLN A 9 -5.70 -1.31 -2.68
C GLN A 9 -7.02 -1.93 -2.18
N GLN A 10 -8.08 -1.17 -2.12
CA GLN A 10 -9.41 -1.64 -1.71
C GLN A 10 -10.23 -2.25 -2.86
N GLY A 11 -9.63 -2.36 -4.03
CA GLY A 11 -10.26 -2.78 -5.27
C GLY A 11 -10.51 -1.62 -6.22
N LEU A 12 -10.14 -1.79 -7.48
CA LEU A 12 -10.33 -0.82 -8.54
C LEU A 12 -11.22 -1.40 -9.62
N LEU A 13 -12.29 -0.67 -9.96
CA LEU A 13 -13.18 -0.98 -11.06
C LEU A 13 -13.02 0.10 -12.14
N ILE A 14 -12.63 -0.32 -13.36
CA ILE A 14 -12.40 0.55 -14.51
C ILE A 14 -13.53 0.32 -15.52
N PRO A 15 -14.51 1.23 -15.62
CA PRO A 15 -15.54 1.14 -16.67
C PRO A 15 -14.91 1.27 -18.06
N ASN A 16 -15.36 0.45 -19.00
CA ASN A 16 -14.82 0.47 -20.36
C ASN A 16 -15.00 1.83 -21.09
N THR A 17 -16.00 2.58 -20.70
CA THR A 17 -16.34 3.87 -21.28
C THR A 17 -15.73 5.06 -20.53
N TRP A 18 -14.85 4.81 -19.57
CA TRP A 18 -14.18 5.88 -18.86
C TRP A 18 -13.38 6.75 -19.85
N ASP A 19 -13.47 8.06 -19.71
CA ASP A 19 -12.90 9.03 -20.64
C ASP A 19 -11.48 9.49 -20.29
N THR A 20 -10.98 9.03 -19.15
CA THR A 20 -9.59 9.30 -18.72
C THR A 20 -8.69 8.18 -19.16
N GLU A 21 -7.62 8.52 -19.85
CA GLU A 21 -6.56 7.58 -20.17
C GLU A 21 -5.80 7.17 -18.90
N LEU A 22 -5.58 5.87 -18.73
CA LEU A 22 -4.78 5.32 -17.67
C LEU A 22 -3.52 4.68 -18.26
N SER A 23 -2.38 5.30 -17.98
CA SER A 23 -1.09 4.80 -18.43
C SER A 23 -0.64 3.57 -17.63
N PRO A 24 0.20 2.71 -18.18
CA PRO A 24 0.78 1.59 -17.46
C PRO A 24 1.47 2.00 -16.15
N ILE A 25 2.19 3.10 -16.13
CA ILE A 25 2.93 3.63 -14.98
C ILE A 25 2.02 3.84 -13.75
N SER A 26 0.76 4.25 -13.98
CA SER A 26 -0.20 4.50 -12.89
C SER A 26 -0.86 3.23 -12.37
N PHE A 27 -0.86 2.13 -13.12
CA PHE A 27 -1.65 0.93 -12.85
C PHE A 27 -0.86 -0.36 -12.80
N ASP A 28 0.36 -0.39 -13.29
CA ASP A 28 1.24 -1.53 -13.16
C ASP A 28 1.57 -1.80 -11.69
N GLY A 29 1.67 -3.05 -11.33
CA GLY A 29 1.99 -3.43 -9.96
C GLY A 29 2.51 -4.85 -9.88
N MET A 30 3.38 -5.07 -8.90
CA MET A 30 3.74 -6.41 -8.50
C MET A 30 2.63 -7.02 -7.66
N PHE A 31 2.31 -8.29 -7.91
CA PHE A 31 1.38 -9.02 -7.06
C PHE A 31 1.95 -9.21 -5.65
N GLU A 32 1.05 -9.21 -4.67
CA GLU A 32 1.36 -9.35 -3.24
C GLU A 32 2.26 -8.25 -2.65
N THR A 33 2.47 -7.16 -3.40
CA THR A 33 3.25 -6.00 -2.97
C THR A 33 2.50 -4.68 -3.25
N ALA A 34 3.22 -3.59 -3.39
CA ALA A 34 2.74 -2.23 -3.53
C ALA A 34 1.53 -2.06 -4.46
N GLY A 35 0.35 -2.12 -3.88
CA GLY A 35 -0.91 -1.88 -4.55
C GLY A 35 -1.60 -3.12 -5.16
N GLY A 36 -0.89 -4.23 -5.38
CA GLY A 36 -1.47 -5.47 -5.90
C GLY A 36 -1.57 -6.56 -4.84
N TYR A 37 -2.26 -6.30 -3.73
CA TYR A 37 -2.27 -7.17 -2.54
C TYR A 37 -2.76 -8.59 -2.76
N MET A 38 -3.56 -8.82 -3.78
CA MET A 38 -4.07 -10.14 -4.14
C MET A 38 -3.72 -10.44 -5.60
N PRO A 39 -3.17 -11.62 -5.91
CA PRO A 39 -2.64 -11.92 -7.24
C PRO A 39 -3.73 -12.29 -8.25
N TRP A 40 -4.66 -11.40 -8.51
CA TRP A 40 -5.70 -11.62 -9.50
C TRP A 40 -6.19 -10.32 -10.16
N PHE A 41 -6.74 -10.47 -11.35
CA PHE A 41 -7.51 -9.46 -12.07
C PHE A 41 -8.66 -10.13 -12.82
N GLY A 42 -9.62 -9.34 -13.30
CA GLY A 42 -10.74 -9.88 -14.07
C GLY A 42 -11.46 -8.83 -14.89
N GLN A 43 -12.28 -9.30 -15.81
CA GLN A 43 -13.16 -8.46 -16.62
C GLN A 43 -14.56 -9.04 -16.66
N VAL A 44 -15.54 -8.14 -16.72
CA VAL A 44 -16.95 -8.48 -16.89
C VAL A 44 -17.51 -7.66 -18.03
N LYS A 45 -18.18 -8.34 -18.96
CA LYS A 45 -18.94 -7.74 -20.06
C LYS A 45 -20.37 -8.22 -19.98
N GLU A 46 -21.30 -7.29 -19.71
CA GLU A 46 -22.71 -7.60 -19.45
C GLU A 46 -22.87 -8.55 -18.25
N LYS A 47 -23.06 -9.83 -18.48
CA LYS A 47 -23.15 -10.88 -17.48
C LYS A 47 -22.11 -11.98 -17.65
N GLU A 48 -21.20 -11.83 -18.58
CA GLU A 48 -20.13 -12.78 -18.81
C GLU A 48 -18.82 -12.20 -18.29
N GLY A 49 -18.00 -13.02 -17.65
CA GLY A 49 -16.75 -12.54 -17.10
C GLY A 49 -15.71 -13.63 -16.95
N TYR A 50 -14.51 -13.18 -16.64
CA TYR A 50 -13.42 -14.06 -16.24
C TYR A 50 -12.62 -13.48 -15.09
N ILE A 51 -11.99 -14.35 -14.33
CA ILE A 51 -10.96 -14.03 -13.37
C ILE A 51 -9.68 -14.77 -13.75
N ALA A 52 -8.55 -14.06 -13.69
CA ALA A 52 -7.20 -14.60 -13.83
C ALA A 52 -6.50 -14.55 -12.48
N ILE A 53 -6.17 -15.70 -11.90
CA ILE A 53 -5.45 -15.82 -10.64
C ILE A 53 -4.03 -16.27 -10.93
N CYS A 54 -3.03 -15.48 -10.51
CA CYS A 54 -1.64 -15.89 -10.54
C CYS A 54 -1.34 -16.76 -9.32
N GLU A 55 -1.20 -18.07 -9.54
CA GLU A 55 -0.95 -19.03 -8.45
C GLU A 55 0.50 -18.98 -7.93
N THR A 56 1.40 -18.41 -8.75
CA THR A 56 2.84 -18.29 -8.48
C THR A 56 3.30 -16.85 -8.65
N PRO A 57 2.92 -15.97 -7.70
CA PRO A 57 3.08 -14.52 -7.87
C PRO A 57 4.45 -13.94 -7.50
N TRP A 58 5.41 -14.76 -7.13
CA TRP A 58 6.67 -14.34 -6.48
C TRP A 58 7.53 -13.36 -7.29
N ASP A 59 7.52 -13.46 -8.63
CA ASP A 59 8.17 -12.52 -9.55
C ASP A 59 7.19 -12.03 -10.62
N ALA A 60 5.90 -12.05 -10.31
CA ALA A 60 4.84 -11.68 -11.22
C ALA A 60 4.23 -10.33 -10.87
N GLY A 61 3.73 -9.68 -11.89
CA GLY A 61 2.95 -8.45 -11.77
C GLY A 61 1.81 -8.43 -12.78
N TYR A 62 1.09 -7.33 -12.79
CA TYR A 62 0.05 -7.06 -13.78
C TYR A 62 0.29 -5.70 -14.44
N TYR A 63 -0.12 -5.58 -15.67
CA TYR A 63 -0.27 -4.31 -16.36
C TYR A 63 -1.74 -4.06 -16.68
N ALA A 64 -2.14 -2.80 -16.66
CA ALA A 64 -3.45 -2.37 -17.11
C ALA A 64 -3.31 -1.08 -17.92
N VAL A 65 -3.86 -1.07 -19.12
CA VAL A 65 -3.86 0.10 -20.02
C VAL A 65 -5.30 0.37 -20.42
N HIS A 66 -5.78 1.56 -20.10
CA HIS A 66 -7.10 2.01 -20.48
C HIS A 66 -6.99 3.22 -21.41
N PRO A 67 -7.31 3.09 -22.71
CA PRO A 67 -7.40 4.23 -23.61
C PRO A 67 -8.64 5.06 -23.27
N ALA A 68 -8.52 6.38 -23.36
CA ALA A 68 -9.65 7.28 -23.10
C ALA A 68 -10.86 6.90 -23.97
N LYS A 69 -12.03 6.73 -23.32
CA LYS A 69 -13.32 6.35 -23.94
C LYS A 69 -13.35 4.95 -24.57
N GLY A 70 -12.44 4.08 -24.23
CA GLY A 70 -12.42 2.73 -24.77
C GLY A 70 -11.56 2.60 -26.04
N PRO A 71 -11.67 1.50 -26.81
CA PRO A 71 -12.79 0.54 -26.78
C PRO A 71 -12.79 -0.45 -25.62
N TYR A 72 -11.66 -0.73 -24.98
CA TYR A 72 -11.57 -1.64 -23.83
C TYR A 72 -10.25 -1.44 -23.06
N THR A 73 -10.25 -1.86 -21.80
CA THR A 73 -9.05 -1.90 -20.97
C THR A 73 -8.26 -3.17 -21.31
N HIS A 74 -7.00 -3.03 -21.60
CA HIS A 74 -6.06 -4.15 -21.70
C HIS A 74 -5.54 -4.48 -20.31
N VAL A 75 -5.60 -5.72 -19.92
CA VAL A 75 -5.03 -6.21 -18.65
C VAL A 75 -4.37 -7.56 -18.86
N GLY A 76 -3.23 -7.76 -18.25
CA GLY A 76 -2.51 -9.02 -18.32
C GLY A 76 -1.51 -9.16 -17.19
N ALA A 77 -0.99 -10.37 -17.03
CA ALA A 77 0.13 -10.65 -16.14
C ALA A 77 1.45 -10.60 -16.90
N TYR A 78 2.51 -10.24 -16.19
CA TYR A 78 3.89 -10.37 -16.65
C TYR A 78 4.74 -11.01 -15.55
N PHE A 79 5.91 -11.51 -15.94
CA PHE A 79 6.88 -12.09 -15.02
C PHE A 79 8.21 -11.38 -15.19
N LEU A 80 8.84 -11.02 -14.09
CA LEU A 80 10.12 -10.31 -14.11
C LEU A 80 11.24 -11.24 -14.61
N PRO A 81 12.16 -10.74 -15.43
CA PRO A 81 13.31 -11.49 -15.90
C PRO A 81 14.50 -11.45 -14.92
N SER A 82 14.29 -11.04 -13.68
CA SER A 82 15.33 -10.75 -12.70
C SER A 82 16.30 -11.90 -12.44
N LEU A 83 15.85 -13.14 -12.62
CA LEU A 83 16.71 -14.33 -12.50
C LEU A 83 17.36 -14.75 -13.83
N GLY A 84 17.07 -14.07 -14.93
CA GLY A 84 17.57 -14.41 -16.27
C GLY A 84 17.08 -15.73 -16.84
N LYS A 85 16.36 -16.53 -16.07
CA LYS A 85 15.82 -17.86 -16.42
C LYS A 85 14.54 -18.16 -15.64
N MET A 86 13.79 -19.16 -16.12
CA MET A 86 12.63 -19.68 -15.41
C MET A 86 13.06 -20.82 -14.46
N ASP A 87 13.23 -20.52 -13.19
CA ASP A 87 13.65 -21.49 -12.17
C ASP A 87 12.50 -22.33 -11.59
N TYR A 88 11.26 -21.95 -11.85
CA TYR A 88 10.08 -22.63 -11.35
C TYR A 88 8.93 -22.59 -12.35
N ARG A 89 7.96 -23.50 -12.16
CA ARG A 89 6.73 -23.51 -12.95
C ARG A 89 5.88 -22.30 -12.61
N ARG A 90 5.54 -21.48 -13.60
CA ARG A 90 4.64 -20.34 -13.50
C ARG A 90 3.23 -20.76 -13.89
N VAL A 91 2.25 -20.39 -13.06
CA VAL A 91 0.84 -20.80 -13.25
C VAL A 91 -0.07 -19.60 -13.17
N LEU A 92 -0.84 -19.40 -14.22
CA LEU A 92 -1.93 -18.44 -14.30
C LEU A 92 -3.22 -19.21 -14.57
N ARG A 93 -4.17 -19.15 -13.65
CA ARG A 93 -5.46 -19.84 -13.74
C ARG A 93 -6.53 -18.88 -14.22
N TYR A 94 -7.22 -19.24 -15.29
CA TYR A 94 -8.40 -18.54 -15.77
C TYR A 94 -9.67 -19.32 -15.40
N THR A 95 -10.68 -18.62 -14.89
CA THR A 95 -12.03 -19.12 -14.68
C THR A 95 -13.01 -18.22 -15.41
N PHE A 96 -13.85 -18.80 -16.25
CA PHE A 96 -14.88 -18.11 -17.02
C PHE A 96 -16.24 -18.36 -16.39
N GLU A 97 -17.04 -17.30 -16.27
CA GLU A 97 -18.35 -17.34 -15.60
C GLU A 97 -19.44 -16.68 -16.45
N THR A 98 -20.61 -17.26 -16.40
CA THR A 98 -21.87 -16.67 -16.86
C THR A 98 -22.66 -16.14 -15.65
N ASP A 99 -23.56 -15.19 -15.88
CA ASP A 99 -24.28 -14.46 -14.80
C ASP A 99 -23.31 -13.85 -13.77
N CYS A 100 -22.27 -13.23 -14.29
CA CYS A 100 -21.10 -12.75 -13.56
C CYS A 100 -21.20 -11.27 -13.26
N ASP A 101 -20.78 -10.90 -12.06
CA ASP A 101 -20.49 -9.55 -11.63
C ASP A 101 -19.17 -9.50 -10.84
N TYR A 102 -18.75 -8.30 -10.40
CA TYR A 102 -17.53 -8.14 -9.61
C TYR A 102 -17.56 -8.97 -8.31
N ASN A 103 -18.72 -9.11 -7.69
CA ASN A 103 -18.87 -9.84 -6.44
C ASN A 103 -18.68 -11.36 -6.67
N ARG A 104 -19.15 -11.87 -7.82
CA ARG A 104 -18.91 -13.26 -8.22
C ARG A 104 -17.41 -13.53 -8.38
N LEU A 105 -16.67 -12.65 -9.05
CA LEU A 105 -15.20 -12.78 -9.20
C LEU A 105 -14.49 -12.78 -7.85
N CYS A 106 -14.86 -11.88 -6.94
CA CYS A 106 -14.31 -11.85 -5.58
C CYS A 106 -14.61 -13.15 -4.80
N LYS A 107 -15.80 -13.74 -4.97
CA LYS A 107 -16.18 -15.02 -4.35
C LYS A 107 -15.36 -16.18 -4.89
N ILE A 108 -15.07 -16.19 -6.20
CA ILE A 108 -14.20 -17.22 -6.81
C ILE A 108 -12.80 -17.13 -6.21
N TYR A 109 -12.21 -15.94 -6.13
CA TYR A 109 -10.90 -15.75 -5.50
C TYR A 109 -10.92 -16.18 -4.02
N ARG A 110 -11.92 -15.77 -3.26
CA ARG A 110 -12.08 -16.20 -1.87
C ARG A 110 -12.16 -17.71 -1.71
N GLN A 111 -12.89 -18.39 -2.59
CA GLN A 111 -12.99 -19.85 -2.58
C GLN A 111 -11.63 -20.49 -2.88
N TYR A 112 -10.90 -19.98 -3.88
CA TYR A 112 -9.54 -20.41 -4.19
C TYR A 112 -8.60 -20.29 -2.96
N VAL A 113 -8.61 -19.13 -2.28
CA VAL A 113 -7.79 -18.91 -1.09
C VAL A 113 -8.16 -19.84 0.06
N LYS A 114 -9.46 -20.19 0.18
CA LYS A 114 -9.95 -21.15 1.14
C LYS A 114 -9.46 -22.57 0.82
N GLU A 115 -9.59 -23.02 -0.42
CA GLU A 115 -9.16 -24.34 -0.90
C GLU A 115 -7.65 -24.56 -0.80
N THR A 116 -6.88 -23.51 -0.99
CA THR A 116 -5.41 -23.55 -0.82
C THR A 116 -4.96 -23.43 0.64
N GLY A 117 -5.89 -23.31 1.60
CA GLY A 117 -5.60 -23.18 3.02
C GLY A 117 -4.97 -21.84 3.44
N LYS A 118 -4.95 -20.86 2.55
CA LYS A 118 -4.35 -19.54 2.80
C LYS A 118 -5.31 -18.55 3.47
N LEU A 119 -6.63 -18.83 3.50
CA LEU A 119 -7.60 -17.93 4.12
C LEU A 119 -7.42 -17.91 5.64
N ARG A 120 -7.20 -16.72 6.16
CA ARG A 120 -7.22 -16.42 7.61
C ARG A 120 -8.18 -15.28 7.85
N THR A 121 -9.27 -15.54 8.55
CA THR A 121 -10.22 -14.49 8.94
C THR A 121 -9.67 -13.63 10.08
N LEU A 122 -10.18 -12.41 10.24
CA LEU A 122 -9.82 -11.58 11.39
C LEU A 122 -10.10 -12.28 12.72
N LYS A 123 -11.21 -13.04 12.81
CA LYS A 123 -11.54 -13.82 14.00
C LYS A 123 -10.49 -14.89 14.33
N GLU A 124 -9.99 -15.60 13.32
CA GLU A 124 -8.91 -16.59 13.51
C GLU A 124 -7.59 -15.91 13.85
N LYS A 125 -7.29 -14.76 13.27
CA LYS A 125 -6.10 -13.97 13.61
C LYS A 125 -6.16 -13.47 15.04
N ALA A 126 -7.30 -12.91 15.48
CA ALA A 126 -7.52 -12.44 16.84
C ALA A 126 -7.46 -13.57 17.87
N ALA A 127 -7.96 -14.76 17.55
CA ALA A 127 -7.84 -15.93 18.42
C ALA A 127 -6.37 -16.36 18.64
N ALA A 128 -5.52 -16.18 17.63
CA ALA A 128 -4.09 -16.47 17.73
C ALA A 128 -3.28 -15.33 18.36
N VAL A 129 -3.68 -14.08 18.08
CA VAL A 129 -3.00 -12.84 18.51
C VAL A 129 -4.07 -11.86 19.00
N PRO A 130 -4.38 -11.82 20.31
CA PRO A 130 -5.48 -11.01 20.87
C PRO A 130 -5.41 -9.52 20.51
N SER A 131 -4.22 -8.96 20.37
CA SER A 131 -4.03 -7.55 19.98
C SER A 131 -4.59 -7.20 18.57
N VAL A 132 -4.93 -8.19 17.77
CA VAL A 132 -5.66 -7.95 16.49
C VAL A 132 -7.07 -7.39 16.75
N ASP A 133 -7.71 -7.78 17.86
CA ASP A 133 -9.02 -7.24 18.24
C ASP A 133 -8.94 -5.76 18.64
N ASP A 134 -7.78 -5.31 19.13
CA ASP A 134 -7.58 -3.90 19.49
C ASP A 134 -7.68 -2.99 18.27
N LEU A 135 -7.32 -3.50 17.08
CA LEU A 135 -7.42 -2.78 15.81
C LEU A 135 -8.86 -2.70 15.27
N VAL A 136 -9.75 -3.58 15.74
CA VAL A 136 -11.13 -3.60 15.25
C VAL A 136 -11.87 -2.36 15.74
N GLY A 137 -12.38 -1.57 14.79
CA GLY A 137 -13.08 -0.32 15.06
C GLY A 137 -12.17 0.88 15.30
N CYS A 138 -10.86 0.75 15.15
CA CYS A 138 -9.96 1.91 15.17
C CYS A 138 -10.16 2.80 13.95
N ALA A 139 -10.14 4.11 14.17
CA ALA A 139 -9.82 5.06 13.12
C ALA A 139 -8.32 4.97 12.81
N PHE A 140 -7.98 4.70 11.54
CA PHE A 140 -6.59 4.67 11.10
C PHE A 140 -6.18 6.06 10.64
N VAL A 141 -5.29 6.69 11.38
CA VAL A 141 -4.75 8.02 11.07
C VAL A 141 -3.30 7.87 10.63
N HIS A 142 -3.04 8.22 9.38
CA HIS A 142 -1.70 8.27 8.82
C HIS A 142 -1.24 9.72 8.75
N THR A 143 -0.09 10.03 9.33
CA THR A 143 0.46 11.39 9.31
C THR A 143 1.99 11.37 9.44
N GLY A 144 2.64 12.43 8.96
CA GLY A 144 4.08 12.54 8.92
C GLY A 144 4.65 13.64 9.79
N ILE A 145 5.93 13.53 10.10
CA ILE A 145 6.74 14.53 10.82
C ILE A 145 7.56 15.36 9.83
N LYS A 146 8.42 14.71 9.06
CA LYS A 146 9.32 15.37 8.10
C LYS A 146 9.21 14.71 6.73
N THR A 147 9.00 15.52 5.71
CA THR A 147 9.08 15.11 4.30
C THR A 147 10.13 15.97 3.61
N VAL A 148 11.03 15.35 2.87
CA VAL A 148 12.02 16.01 2.02
C VAL A 148 11.98 15.30 0.67
N VAL A 149 11.41 15.95 -0.35
CA VAL A 149 11.41 15.42 -1.72
C VAL A 149 12.69 15.88 -2.41
N GLN A 150 13.49 14.92 -2.86
CA GLN A 150 14.76 15.21 -3.52
C GLN A 150 14.53 15.79 -4.93
N PRO A 151 15.40 16.70 -5.43
CA PRO A 151 15.22 17.34 -6.73
C PRO A 151 15.20 16.40 -7.93
N ASP A 152 15.78 15.21 -7.80
CA ASP A 152 15.82 14.15 -8.80
C ASP A 152 14.63 13.16 -8.70
N SER A 153 13.74 13.36 -7.73
CA SER A 153 12.53 12.57 -7.57
C SER A 153 11.45 12.98 -8.59
N GLU A 154 10.72 12.01 -9.12
CA GLU A 154 9.53 12.24 -9.95
C GLU A 154 8.40 13.01 -9.22
N PHE A 155 8.43 13.01 -7.88
CA PHE A 155 7.46 13.72 -7.03
C PHE A 155 7.89 15.15 -6.71
N TYR A 156 9.04 15.61 -7.22
CA TYR A 156 9.52 16.97 -6.94
C TYR A 156 8.71 18.02 -7.67
N ASP A 157 8.07 18.91 -6.91
CA ASP A 157 7.33 20.05 -7.46
C ASP A 157 8.31 21.21 -7.75
N SER A 158 8.73 21.31 -9.00
CA SER A 158 9.60 22.39 -9.47
C SER A 158 8.89 23.75 -9.60
N GLN A 159 7.55 23.76 -9.61
CA GLN A 159 6.74 24.97 -9.69
C GLN A 159 6.49 25.59 -8.31
N ALA A 160 6.58 24.79 -7.25
CA ALA A 160 6.43 25.22 -5.86
C ALA A 160 7.47 24.52 -4.96
N PRO A 161 8.77 24.89 -5.08
CA PRO A 161 9.87 24.21 -4.39
C PRO A 161 9.70 24.15 -2.85
N GLU A 162 9.03 25.13 -2.27
CA GLU A 162 8.75 25.18 -0.84
C GLU A 162 7.82 24.07 -0.35
N LYS A 163 7.03 23.47 -1.24
CA LYS A 163 6.13 22.34 -0.90
C LYS A 163 6.86 21.01 -0.79
N ASN A 164 8.07 20.93 -1.30
CA ASN A 164 8.88 19.70 -1.27
C ASN A 164 9.45 19.40 0.13
N ASN A 165 9.43 20.38 1.02
CA ASN A 165 9.90 20.24 2.39
C ASN A 165 8.77 20.57 3.36
N ARG A 166 8.48 19.62 4.24
CA ARG A 166 7.48 19.80 5.29
C ARG A 166 8.04 19.28 6.61
N LEU A 167 7.86 20.08 7.64
CA LEU A 167 8.20 19.72 9.01
C LEU A 167 7.01 20.04 9.91
N VAL A 168 6.61 19.07 10.70
CA VAL A 168 5.62 19.21 11.78
C VAL A 168 6.23 18.60 13.02
N SER A 169 6.19 19.28 14.15
CA SER A 169 6.79 18.79 15.38
C SER A 169 5.99 17.62 15.99
N PHE A 170 6.65 16.78 16.77
CA PHE A 170 5.97 15.73 17.56
C PHE A 170 4.96 16.34 18.52
N ARG A 171 5.24 17.53 19.06
CA ARG A 171 4.32 18.26 19.92
C ARG A 171 3.02 18.65 19.21
N GLU A 172 3.09 19.19 17.99
CA GLU A 172 1.90 19.51 17.20
C GLU A 172 1.07 18.25 16.92
N ARG A 173 1.70 17.11 16.70
CA ARG A 173 0.99 15.83 16.56
C ARG A 173 0.34 15.39 17.87
N ALA A 174 1.00 15.56 19.00
CA ALA A 174 0.40 15.27 20.32
C ALA A 174 -0.82 16.19 20.59
N GLU A 175 -0.75 17.44 20.22
CA GLU A 175 -1.90 18.38 20.31
C GLU A 175 -3.07 17.90 19.45
N LEU A 176 -2.83 17.48 18.20
CA LEU A 176 -3.86 16.89 17.33
C LEU A 176 -4.51 15.65 17.98
N ILE A 177 -3.74 14.77 18.60
CA ILE A 177 -4.27 13.58 19.28
C ILE A 177 -5.18 13.97 20.44
N ARG A 178 -4.79 14.95 21.24
CA ARG A 178 -5.63 15.48 22.34
C ARG A 178 -6.95 16.06 21.82
N GLU A 179 -6.92 16.78 20.70
CA GLU A 179 -8.14 17.32 20.08
C GLU A 179 -9.06 16.21 19.57
N LEU A 180 -8.52 15.19 18.88
CA LEU A 180 -9.30 14.04 18.41
C LEU A 180 -9.99 13.32 19.59
N LYS A 181 -9.29 13.17 20.73
CA LYS A 181 -9.89 12.59 21.93
C LYS A 181 -11.03 13.43 22.48
N LYS A 182 -10.87 14.76 22.53
CA LYS A 182 -11.95 15.70 22.94
C LYS A 182 -13.16 15.66 22.00
N MET A 183 -12.93 15.41 20.69
CA MET A 183 -13.99 15.26 19.71
C MET A 183 -14.75 13.92 19.81
N GLY A 184 -14.37 13.04 20.73
CA GLY A 184 -15.06 11.77 20.98
C GLY A 184 -14.53 10.61 20.14
N VAL A 185 -13.33 10.69 19.56
CA VAL A 185 -12.70 9.53 18.91
C VAL A 185 -12.30 8.55 19.99
N GLU A 186 -12.97 7.41 20.07
CA GLU A 186 -12.77 6.44 21.14
C GLU A 186 -11.59 5.50 20.86
N LYS A 187 -11.45 5.03 19.62
CA LYS A 187 -10.39 4.12 19.18
C LYS A 187 -9.64 4.67 17.99
N LEU A 188 -8.32 4.72 18.08
CA LEU A 188 -7.46 5.22 17.03
C LEU A 188 -6.15 4.43 16.97
N TYR A 189 -5.68 4.15 15.76
CA TYR A 189 -4.32 3.74 15.48
C TYR A 189 -3.62 4.85 14.70
N LEU A 190 -2.58 5.43 15.29
CA LEU A 190 -1.71 6.39 14.60
C LEU A 190 -0.58 5.64 13.89
N HIS A 191 -0.47 5.83 12.57
CA HIS A 191 0.68 5.43 11.79
C HIS A 191 1.52 6.67 11.46
N LEU A 192 2.73 6.74 12.03
CA LEU A 192 3.60 7.91 11.93
C LEU A 192 4.72 7.66 10.94
N ASP A 193 4.80 8.44 9.87
CA ASP A 193 5.91 8.43 8.93
C ASP A 193 6.85 9.63 9.10
N GLY A 194 7.99 9.59 8.42
CA GLY A 194 8.97 10.66 8.42
C GLY A 194 9.47 11.08 9.81
N TRP A 195 9.35 10.19 10.79
CA TRP A 195 9.69 10.45 12.19
C TRP A 195 11.20 10.57 12.45
N ALA A 196 12.00 10.02 11.54
CA ALA A 196 13.46 9.98 11.65
C ALA A 196 14.15 11.21 11.03
N GLN A 197 15.43 11.40 11.33
CA GLN A 197 16.20 12.58 10.97
C GLN A 197 16.20 12.93 9.48
N PRO A 198 16.32 11.96 8.53
CA PRO A 198 16.30 12.27 7.10
C PRO A 198 14.91 12.61 6.55
N GLY A 199 13.85 12.27 7.28
CA GLY A 199 12.47 12.38 6.82
C GLY A 199 11.96 11.11 6.14
N TYR A 200 10.72 11.18 5.63
CA TYR A 200 10.01 10.05 5.03
C TYR A 200 10.78 9.46 3.85
N ASP A 201 10.98 8.16 3.89
CA ASP A 201 11.63 7.37 2.84
C ASP A 201 12.96 7.96 2.33
N ASN A 202 13.80 8.39 3.26
CA ASN A 202 15.14 8.87 2.96
C ASN A 202 16.20 8.13 3.78
N GLN A 203 17.33 7.81 3.15
CA GLN A 203 18.57 7.28 3.74
C GLN A 203 18.43 5.94 4.48
N HIS A 204 17.42 5.10 4.16
CA HIS A 204 17.41 3.75 4.71
C HIS A 204 18.64 2.95 4.24
N PRO A 205 19.31 2.20 5.14
CA PRO A 205 18.94 1.93 6.53
C PRO A 205 19.44 2.97 7.56
N ASP A 206 20.10 4.04 7.15
CA ASP A 206 20.75 5.01 8.06
C ASP A 206 19.83 6.18 8.46
N TYR A 207 18.62 5.87 8.90
CA TYR A 207 17.60 6.89 9.16
C TYR A 207 17.57 7.44 10.60
N LEU A 208 18.21 6.75 11.57
CA LEU A 208 18.25 7.24 12.96
C LEU A 208 19.13 8.50 13.11
N PRO A 209 18.89 9.34 14.12
CA PRO A 209 17.90 9.25 15.21
C PRO A 209 16.53 9.81 14.82
N ALA A 210 15.61 9.92 15.81
CA ALA A 210 14.38 10.68 15.66
C ALA A 210 14.68 12.13 15.27
N CYS A 211 13.83 12.75 14.44
CA CYS A 211 14.02 14.08 13.88
C CYS A 211 14.22 15.13 14.97
N LYS A 212 15.44 15.67 15.07
CA LYS A 212 15.85 16.63 16.11
C LYS A 212 15.07 17.93 16.02
N GLU A 213 14.86 18.43 14.80
CA GLU A 213 14.13 19.67 14.53
C GLU A 213 12.65 19.57 14.93
N ALA A 214 12.10 18.35 14.96
CA ALA A 214 10.74 18.07 15.39
C ALA A 214 10.61 17.83 16.91
N GLY A 215 11.71 17.79 17.66
CA GLY A 215 11.75 17.54 19.10
C GLY A 215 12.55 16.31 19.52
N GLY A 216 13.14 15.59 18.56
CA GLY A 216 14.00 14.43 18.83
C GLY A 216 13.27 13.27 19.57
N TRP A 217 14.05 12.44 20.26
CA TRP A 217 13.51 11.30 21.01
C TRP A 217 12.58 11.71 22.15
N GLU A 218 12.81 12.85 22.79
CA GLU A 218 11.94 13.35 23.87
C GLU A 218 10.57 13.73 23.34
N GLY A 219 10.52 14.46 22.21
CA GLY A 219 9.27 14.81 21.56
C GLY A 219 8.49 13.59 21.04
N MET A 220 9.19 12.61 20.48
CA MET A 220 8.58 11.35 20.04
C MET A 220 8.03 10.55 21.22
N LYS A 221 8.73 10.54 22.35
CA LYS A 221 8.25 9.89 23.58
C LYS A 221 6.99 10.58 24.11
N ASP A 222 6.95 11.92 24.17
CA ASP A 222 5.77 12.67 24.60
C ASP A 222 4.54 12.38 23.71
N LEU A 223 4.74 12.27 22.39
CA LEU A 223 3.69 11.84 21.47
C LEU A 223 3.20 10.43 21.77
N ALA A 224 4.12 9.48 21.98
CA ALA A 224 3.77 8.10 22.31
C ALA A 224 3.00 8.00 23.64
N ASP A 225 3.48 8.70 24.68
CA ASP A 225 2.81 8.77 25.99
C ASP A 225 1.39 9.37 25.84
N THR A 226 1.25 10.45 25.06
CA THR A 226 -0.06 11.07 24.78
C THR A 226 -1.05 10.10 24.12
N LEU A 227 -0.59 9.29 23.17
CA LEU A 227 -1.41 8.26 22.52
C LEU A 227 -1.83 7.18 23.50
N HIS A 228 -0.91 6.67 24.31
CA HIS A 228 -1.18 5.63 25.29
C HIS A 228 -2.13 6.12 26.40
N GLU A 229 -1.97 7.34 26.89
CA GLU A 229 -2.89 7.98 27.85
C GLU A 229 -4.31 8.14 27.30
N ALA A 230 -4.43 8.41 25.98
CA ALA A 230 -5.71 8.45 25.29
C ALA A 230 -6.32 7.06 25.04
N GLY A 231 -5.58 5.97 25.32
CA GLY A 231 -5.99 4.60 25.00
C GLY A 231 -5.89 4.26 23.51
N TYR A 232 -5.01 4.95 22.78
CA TYR A 232 -4.80 4.78 21.36
C TYR A 232 -3.59 3.90 21.05
N LEU A 233 -3.59 3.30 19.87
CA LEU A 233 -2.47 2.52 19.36
C LEU A 233 -1.50 3.41 18.59
N PHE A 234 -0.21 3.12 18.70
CA PHE A 234 0.85 3.84 18.04
C PHE A 234 1.75 2.90 17.23
N GLY A 235 1.94 3.22 15.97
CA GLY A 235 2.88 2.56 15.09
C GLY A 235 3.71 3.56 14.30
N ILE A 236 4.91 3.16 13.97
CA ILE A 236 5.84 3.97 13.18
C ILE A 236 6.04 3.32 11.82
N HIS A 237 6.14 4.14 10.79
CA HIS A 237 6.54 3.69 9.48
C HIS A 237 8.03 3.35 9.46
N ASP A 238 8.34 2.22 8.88
CA ASP A 238 9.70 1.83 8.57
C ASP A 238 9.71 1.06 7.25
N GLN A 239 10.84 1.05 6.58
CA GLN A 239 11.00 0.28 5.36
C GLN A 239 12.39 -0.36 5.34
N TYR A 240 12.47 -1.59 4.83
CA TYR A 240 13.66 -2.44 4.83
C TYR A 240 13.89 -3.13 3.47
N ARG A 241 13.15 -2.68 2.45
CA ARG A 241 13.25 -3.20 1.09
C ARG A 241 14.30 -2.45 0.27
N ASP A 242 14.31 -1.13 0.41
CA ASP A 242 15.11 -0.25 -0.42
C ASP A 242 16.40 0.17 0.30
N TYR A 243 17.52 0.12 -0.44
CA TYR A 243 18.80 0.64 0.00
C TYR A 243 19.05 1.97 -0.73
N TYR A 244 18.95 3.05 0.01
CA TYR A 244 19.02 4.39 -0.58
C TYR A 244 20.44 4.79 -0.89
N ARG A 245 20.67 5.35 -2.08
CA ARG A 245 21.98 5.88 -2.49
C ARG A 245 22.48 7.03 -1.61
N ALA A 246 21.55 7.75 -0.98
CA ALA A 246 21.87 8.83 -0.04
C ALA A 246 22.21 8.33 1.38
N ALA A 247 22.10 7.03 1.64
CA ALA A 247 22.47 6.46 2.93
C ALA A 247 24.00 6.53 3.11
N PRO A 248 24.51 6.98 4.29
CA PRO A 248 25.94 7.00 4.57
C PRO A 248 26.65 5.64 4.40
N SER A 249 25.92 4.55 4.65
CA SER A 249 26.43 3.18 4.48
C SER A 249 26.32 2.63 3.05
N PHE A 250 25.81 3.42 2.10
CA PHE A 250 25.58 2.92 0.75
C PHE A 250 26.87 2.43 0.10
N ASP A 251 26.85 1.21 -0.39
CA ASP A 251 27.94 0.57 -1.13
C ASP A 251 27.38 -0.12 -2.37
N GLU A 252 27.82 0.32 -3.54
CA GLU A 252 27.38 -0.22 -4.84
C GLU A 252 27.62 -1.73 -5.01
N ASN A 253 28.54 -2.32 -4.24
CA ASN A 253 28.80 -3.76 -4.29
C ASN A 253 27.68 -4.60 -3.66
N TYR A 254 26.78 -3.98 -2.91
CA TYR A 254 25.62 -4.62 -2.25
C TYR A 254 24.28 -4.18 -2.81
N ALA A 255 24.25 -3.36 -3.87
CA ALA A 255 23.03 -2.80 -4.47
C ALA A 255 22.63 -3.50 -5.78
#